data_3cbf68e2baaf47f183419021848ad2d6
#
_entry.id   3cbf68e2baaf47f183419021848ad2d6
#
_cell.length_a   1.000
_cell.length_b   1.000
_cell.length_c   1.000
_cell.angle_alpha   90.00
_cell.angle_beta   90.00
_cell.angle_gamma   90.00
#
_symmetry.space_group_name_H-M   'P 1'
#
loop_
_entity.id
_entity.type
_entity.pdbx_description
1 polymer ?
#
loop_
_entity_poly.entity_id
_entity_poly.type
_entity_poly.pdbx_seq_one_letter_code
_entity_poly.pdbx_strand_id
1 'polypeptide(L)'
;METITSRSNPLGTHLRKLASDRAYRRRSGEFRCARPPLPEEALLHGGDLRTVVCTEDAALPPIPAGVRLVTVPADVMKSVSPAQTPQGVLAVCAMRPTALPETLPGKRYVVLDGVQDPGNVGTILRTADAFRADGLFLVNACADLYNPKTVRATMGAVFRCPVWNCDIPDLRHLLTASGLPLYGAALRADTVDARTLDYSRCAIAIGSEGKGLSQELLAVCDQTALIPMSDHCESLNAAMAATVLLWEAARND
;
A
#
# COMPACT_ATOMS: atom_id res chain seq x y z
N MET A 1 -0.76 31.16 7.93
CA MET A 1 0.31 30.25 8.38
C MET A 1 0.33 30.30 9.90
N GLU A 2 0.27 29.17 10.56
CA GLU A 2 0.26 29.04 12.03
C GLU A 2 1.64 28.60 12.50
N THR A 3 2.16 29.15 13.62
CA THR A 3 3.44 28.71 14.19
C THR A 3 3.21 28.00 15.52
N ILE A 4 3.78 26.81 15.70
CA ILE A 4 3.70 26.01 16.94
C ILE A 4 5.11 25.75 17.45
N THR A 5 5.42 26.27 18.64
CA THR A 5 6.74 26.11 19.26
C THR A 5 6.77 25.08 20.40
N SER A 6 5.60 24.70 20.93
CA SER A 6 5.52 23.78 22.06
C SER A 6 5.41 22.31 21.62
N ARG A 7 6.27 21.45 22.18
CA ARG A 7 6.21 19.99 22.01
C ARG A 7 4.96 19.34 22.62
N SER A 8 4.30 20.02 23.58
CA SER A 8 3.06 19.55 24.22
C SER A 8 1.80 19.95 23.45
N ASN A 9 1.92 20.64 22.31
CA ASN A 9 0.77 21.01 21.49
C ASN A 9 -0.04 19.79 21.07
N PRO A 10 -1.38 19.86 21.06
CA PRO A 10 -2.25 18.76 20.64
C PRO A 10 -1.93 18.19 19.26
N LEU A 11 -1.48 19.01 18.30
CA LEU A 11 -1.05 18.56 16.98
C LEU A 11 0.15 17.60 17.09
N GLY A 12 1.13 17.88 17.95
CA GLY A 12 2.26 16.97 18.19
C GLY A 12 1.82 15.63 18.74
N THR A 13 0.83 15.61 19.63
CA THR A 13 0.24 14.37 20.16
C THR A 13 -0.51 13.60 19.07
N HIS A 14 -1.26 14.28 18.23
CA HIS A 14 -1.96 13.72 17.09
C HIS A 14 -0.97 13.05 16.12
N LEU A 15 0.08 13.75 15.70
CA LEU A 15 1.12 13.22 14.80
C LEU A 15 1.83 11.99 15.35
N ARG A 16 2.12 11.95 16.66
CA ARG A 16 2.70 10.76 17.31
C ARG A 16 1.74 9.59 17.32
N LYS A 17 0.46 9.80 17.62
CA LYS A 17 -0.56 8.76 17.59
C LYS A 17 -0.78 8.22 16.18
N LEU A 18 -0.81 9.07 15.15
CA LEU A 18 -0.87 8.63 13.76
C LEU A 18 0.34 7.77 13.37
N ALA A 19 1.49 7.99 14.00
CA ALA A 19 2.68 7.18 13.75
C ALA A 19 2.62 5.78 14.36
N SER A 20 2.11 5.65 15.58
CA SER A 20 2.27 4.44 16.39
C SER A 20 0.98 3.62 16.57
N ASP A 21 -0.19 4.22 16.46
CA ASP A 21 -1.46 3.62 16.83
C ASP A 21 -2.39 3.39 15.62
N ARG A 22 -2.54 2.12 15.22
CA ARG A 22 -3.45 1.72 14.13
C ARG A 22 -4.91 2.04 14.45
N ALA A 23 -5.34 1.80 15.70
CA ALA A 23 -6.71 2.05 16.11
C ALA A 23 -7.03 3.56 16.09
N TYR A 24 -6.04 4.39 16.47
CA TYR A 24 -6.17 5.85 16.37
C TYR A 24 -6.31 6.31 14.93
N ARG A 25 -5.47 5.82 13.99
CA ARG A 25 -5.60 6.12 12.55
C ARG A 25 -6.99 5.80 12.03
N ARG A 26 -7.51 4.60 12.36
CA ARG A 26 -8.86 4.18 11.93
C ARG A 26 -9.97 5.08 12.49
N ARG A 27 -9.88 5.47 13.78
CA ARG A 27 -10.87 6.36 14.39
C ARG A 27 -10.83 7.77 13.85
N SER A 28 -9.63 8.31 13.61
CA SER A 28 -9.48 9.65 13.05
C SER A 28 -9.75 9.70 11.54
N GLY A 29 -9.69 8.56 10.84
CA GLY A 29 -9.76 8.51 9.39
C GLY A 29 -8.56 9.16 8.71
N GLU A 30 -7.42 9.28 9.42
CA GLU A 30 -6.25 10.02 8.96
C GLU A 30 -4.97 9.20 9.08
N PHE A 31 -4.00 9.53 8.25
CA PHE A 31 -2.66 8.98 8.30
C PHE A 31 -1.62 10.05 8.01
N ARG A 32 -0.37 9.78 8.35
CA ARG A 32 0.71 10.72 8.11
C ARG A 32 1.70 10.26 7.05
N CYS A 33 2.21 11.21 6.31
CA CYS A 33 3.29 11.09 5.33
C CYS A 33 4.50 11.89 5.82
N ALA A 34 5.70 11.32 5.72
CA ALA A 34 6.91 11.89 6.30
C ALA A 34 8.06 12.00 5.27
N ARG A 35 7.77 12.46 4.05
CA ARG A 35 8.79 12.74 3.03
C ARG A 35 8.32 13.86 2.10
N PRO A 36 9.20 14.74 1.61
CA PRO A 36 8.84 15.86 0.74
C PRO A 36 8.04 15.47 -0.52
N PRO A 37 8.32 14.36 -1.23
CA PRO A 37 7.53 14.01 -2.40
C PRO A 37 6.08 13.61 -2.09
N LEU A 38 5.78 13.11 -0.87
CA LEU A 38 4.45 12.59 -0.55
C LEU A 38 3.36 13.66 -0.46
N PRO A 39 3.57 14.88 0.06
CA PRO A 39 2.58 15.94 -0.05
C PRO A 39 2.28 16.33 -1.51
N GLU A 40 3.29 16.38 -2.37
CA GLU A 40 3.13 16.65 -3.82
C GLU A 40 2.37 15.53 -4.50
N GLU A 41 2.73 14.28 -4.22
CA GLU A 41 2.02 13.10 -4.72
C GLU A 41 0.54 13.09 -4.29
N ALA A 42 0.26 13.45 -3.02
CA ALA A 42 -1.10 13.59 -2.55
C ALA A 42 -1.88 14.64 -3.35
N LEU A 43 -1.28 15.80 -3.59
CA LEU A 43 -1.90 16.89 -4.34
C LEU A 43 -2.14 16.51 -5.81
N LEU A 44 -1.18 15.88 -6.45
CA LEU A 44 -1.25 15.51 -7.87
C LEU A 44 -2.28 14.41 -8.14
N HIS A 45 -2.50 13.52 -7.16
CA HIS A 45 -3.32 12.31 -7.34
C HIS A 45 -4.60 12.30 -6.49
N GLY A 46 -5.10 13.47 -6.12
CA GLY A 46 -6.39 13.62 -5.44
C GLY A 46 -6.40 13.07 -4.01
N GLY A 47 -5.25 13.03 -3.36
CA GLY A 47 -5.17 12.75 -1.92
C GLY A 47 -5.78 13.90 -1.12
N ASP A 48 -6.63 13.57 -0.15
CA ASP A 48 -7.26 14.57 0.72
C ASP A 48 -6.23 15.04 1.79
N LEU A 49 -5.46 16.06 1.42
CA LEU A 49 -4.43 16.65 2.28
C LEU A 49 -5.08 17.59 3.29
N ARG A 50 -4.94 17.29 4.58
CA ARG A 50 -5.55 18.04 5.69
C ARG A 50 -4.61 19.04 6.34
N THR A 51 -3.38 18.61 6.62
CA THR A 51 -2.41 19.44 7.33
C THR A 51 -1.01 19.21 6.77
N VAL A 52 -0.27 20.28 6.57
CA VAL A 52 1.18 20.25 6.30
C VAL A 52 1.90 20.90 7.49
N VAL A 53 2.88 20.20 8.02
CA VAL A 53 3.76 20.68 9.09
C VAL A 53 5.16 20.76 8.51
N CYS A 54 5.80 21.92 8.61
CA CYS A 54 7.13 22.15 8.03
C CYS A 54 8.04 22.93 8.99
N THR A 55 9.34 22.84 8.78
CA THR A 55 10.32 23.79 9.35
C THR A 55 10.37 25.06 8.50
N GLU A 56 10.91 26.14 9.05
CA GLU A 56 10.97 27.45 8.37
C GLU A 56 11.78 27.41 7.07
N ASP A 57 12.79 26.56 7.01
CA ASP A 57 13.70 26.37 5.88
C ASP A 57 13.23 25.33 4.86
N ALA A 58 12.08 24.69 5.11
CA ALA A 58 11.58 23.64 4.23
C ALA A 58 11.01 24.22 2.92
N ALA A 59 11.47 23.71 1.79
CA ALA A 59 10.85 23.99 0.51
C ALA A 59 9.52 23.22 0.38
N LEU A 60 8.44 23.93 0.09
CA LEU A 60 7.10 23.38 -0.08
C LEU A 60 6.57 23.67 -1.49
N PRO A 61 5.82 22.76 -2.09
CA PRO A 61 5.00 23.08 -3.24
C PRO A 61 3.89 24.08 -2.86
N PRO A 62 3.22 24.67 -3.83
CA PRO A 62 2.04 25.47 -3.56
C PRO A 62 1.01 24.66 -2.78
N ILE A 63 0.63 25.14 -1.58
CA ILE A 63 -0.34 24.47 -0.72
C ILE A 63 -1.73 25.03 -1.02
N PRO A 64 -2.74 24.20 -1.36
CA PRO A 64 -4.08 24.66 -1.68
C PRO A 64 -4.77 25.38 -0.51
N ALA A 65 -5.69 26.29 -0.84
CA ALA A 65 -6.58 26.88 0.14
C ALA A 65 -7.39 25.77 0.87
N GLY A 66 -7.54 25.89 2.18
CA GLY A 66 -8.23 24.90 3.02
C GLY A 66 -7.32 23.88 3.66
N VAL A 67 -6.09 23.68 3.19
CA VAL A 67 -5.09 22.86 3.87
C VAL A 67 -4.45 23.65 5.00
N ARG A 68 -4.45 23.10 6.21
CA ARG A 68 -3.80 23.71 7.37
C ARG A 68 -2.29 23.67 7.22
N LEU A 69 -1.64 24.84 7.17
CA LEU A 69 -0.18 24.97 7.10
C LEU A 69 0.37 25.43 8.45
N VAL A 70 1.27 24.62 9.03
CA VAL A 70 1.86 24.84 10.36
C VAL A 70 3.38 24.82 10.26
N THR A 71 4.01 25.88 10.77
CA THR A 71 5.47 25.96 10.90
C THR A 71 5.89 25.57 12.31
N VAL A 72 6.94 24.78 12.43
CA VAL A 72 7.49 24.32 13.72
C VAL A 72 9.02 24.43 13.74
N PRO A 73 9.63 24.70 14.90
CA PRO A 73 11.09 24.61 15.07
C PRO A 73 11.61 23.18 14.81
N ALA A 74 12.88 23.07 14.44
CA ALA A 74 13.52 21.78 14.13
C ALA A 74 13.44 20.76 15.29
N ASP A 75 13.52 21.19 16.53
CA ASP A 75 13.42 20.33 17.71
C ASP A 75 11.99 19.80 17.94
N VAL A 76 10.96 20.59 17.60
CA VAL A 76 9.55 20.13 17.59
C VAL A 76 9.34 19.14 16.46
N MET A 77 9.84 19.42 15.24
CA MET A 77 9.80 18.49 14.11
C MET A 77 10.46 17.16 14.46
N LYS A 78 11.62 17.16 15.08
CA LYS A 78 12.32 15.95 15.54
C LYS A 78 11.50 15.15 16.55
N SER A 79 10.73 15.81 17.43
CA SER A 79 9.90 15.13 18.44
C SER A 79 8.69 14.38 17.86
N VAL A 80 8.27 14.72 16.64
CA VAL A 80 7.12 14.11 15.96
C VAL A 80 7.53 13.24 14.76
N SER A 81 8.80 13.28 14.38
CA SER A 81 9.36 12.46 13.28
C SER A 81 10.13 11.28 13.83
N PRO A 82 9.89 10.02 13.37
CA PRO A 82 10.67 8.86 13.77
C PRO A 82 12.01 8.76 13.01
N ALA A 83 12.24 9.62 12.01
CA ALA A 83 13.48 9.62 11.25
C ALA A 83 14.61 10.23 12.06
N GLN A 84 15.81 9.63 12.01
CA GLN A 84 17.01 10.21 12.64
C GLN A 84 17.34 11.60 12.06
N THR A 85 17.08 11.80 10.77
CA THR A 85 17.19 13.08 10.06
C THR A 85 15.84 13.44 9.43
N PRO A 86 14.97 14.21 10.11
CA PRO A 86 13.73 14.71 9.53
C PRO A 86 14.03 15.60 8.33
N GLN A 87 13.29 15.41 7.24
CA GLN A 87 13.44 16.22 6.02
C GLN A 87 12.62 17.54 6.09
N GLY A 88 12.25 17.96 7.29
CA GLY A 88 11.59 19.24 7.53
C GLY A 88 10.11 19.31 7.12
N VAL A 89 9.52 18.24 6.57
CA VAL A 89 8.11 18.23 6.12
C VAL A 89 7.39 16.98 6.58
N LEU A 90 6.19 17.16 7.12
CA LEU A 90 5.21 16.13 7.45
C LEU A 90 3.85 16.54 6.88
N ALA A 91 3.08 15.58 6.37
CA ALA A 91 1.71 15.81 5.97
C ALA A 91 0.76 14.85 6.70
N VAL A 92 -0.47 15.31 6.91
CA VAL A 92 -1.61 14.50 7.36
C VAL A 92 -2.62 14.46 6.22
N CYS A 93 -3.00 13.25 5.81
CA CYS A 93 -3.98 13.01 4.77
C CYS A 93 -5.14 12.19 5.32
N ALA A 94 -6.34 12.38 4.78
CA ALA A 94 -7.45 11.49 5.05
C ALA A 94 -7.22 10.11 4.39
N MET A 95 -7.68 9.05 5.08
CA MET A 95 -7.73 7.72 4.51
C MET A 95 -8.76 7.66 3.38
N ARG A 96 -8.49 6.87 2.35
CA ARG A 96 -9.47 6.62 1.29
C ARG A 96 -10.58 5.69 1.78
N PRO A 97 -11.81 5.84 1.24
CA PRO A 97 -12.88 4.87 1.48
C PRO A 97 -12.45 3.46 1.06
N THR A 98 -12.83 2.47 1.84
CA THR A 98 -12.48 1.06 1.62
C THR A 98 -13.68 0.20 1.20
N ALA A 99 -14.80 0.82 0.84
CA ALA A 99 -15.96 0.08 0.34
C ALA A 99 -15.59 -0.65 -0.95
N LEU A 100 -15.94 -1.94 -1.00
CA LEU A 100 -15.72 -2.74 -2.20
C LEU A 100 -16.61 -2.20 -3.34
N PRO A 101 -16.08 -2.16 -4.57
CA PRO A 101 -16.91 -1.84 -5.73
C PRO A 101 -17.83 -3.04 -6.07
N GLU A 102 -18.91 -2.78 -6.78
CA GLU A 102 -19.80 -3.85 -7.25
C GLU A 102 -19.16 -4.72 -8.34
N THR A 103 -18.29 -4.13 -9.16
CA THR A 103 -17.55 -4.80 -10.23
C THR A 103 -16.15 -4.22 -10.40
N LEU A 104 -15.27 -4.98 -11.01
CA LEU A 104 -13.88 -4.60 -11.29
C LEU A 104 -13.72 -4.32 -12.80
N PRO A 105 -13.68 -3.05 -13.21
CA PRO A 105 -13.60 -2.69 -14.63
C PRO A 105 -12.21 -2.93 -15.24
N GLY A 106 -11.17 -3.04 -14.40
CA GLY A 106 -9.78 -3.17 -14.82
C GLY A 106 -9.40 -4.57 -15.30
N LYS A 107 -8.13 -4.70 -15.68
CA LYS A 107 -7.57 -5.93 -16.22
C LYS A 107 -6.76 -6.72 -15.20
N ARG A 108 -6.05 -6.01 -14.30
CA ARG A 108 -5.03 -6.62 -13.44
C ARG A 108 -5.19 -6.17 -12.00
N TYR A 109 -5.29 -7.14 -11.11
CA TYR A 109 -5.41 -6.91 -9.67
C TYR A 109 -4.39 -7.75 -8.91
N VAL A 110 -4.01 -7.27 -7.73
CA VAL A 110 -3.11 -7.99 -6.82
C VAL A 110 -3.88 -8.35 -5.55
N VAL A 111 -3.67 -9.55 -5.04
CA VAL A 111 -4.24 -10.01 -3.77
C VAL A 111 -3.10 -10.34 -2.83
N LEU A 112 -3.05 -9.72 -1.66
CA LEU A 112 -2.08 -10.04 -0.61
C LEU A 112 -2.77 -10.84 0.49
N ASP A 113 -2.27 -12.04 0.73
CA ASP A 113 -2.80 -12.97 1.72
C ASP A 113 -1.87 -13.03 2.95
N GLY A 114 -2.26 -12.33 4.01
CA GLY A 114 -1.54 -12.35 5.28
C GLY A 114 -0.11 -11.80 5.22
N VAL A 115 0.24 -10.96 4.26
CA VAL A 115 1.56 -10.33 4.16
C VAL A 115 1.75 -9.34 5.30
N GLN A 116 2.63 -9.67 6.26
CA GLN A 116 2.74 -8.95 7.53
C GLN A 116 3.86 -7.92 7.60
N ASP A 117 4.88 -7.98 6.73
CA ASP A 117 5.90 -6.93 6.71
C ASP A 117 5.36 -5.67 6.01
N PRO A 118 5.34 -4.51 6.72
CA PRO A 118 4.87 -3.26 6.14
C PRO A 118 5.70 -2.78 4.94
N GLY A 119 6.98 -3.17 4.89
CA GLY A 119 7.87 -2.87 3.76
C GLY A 119 7.47 -3.63 2.51
N ASN A 120 7.12 -4.92 2.65
CA ASN A 120 6.66 -5.75 1.53
C ASN A 120 5.32 -5.26 1.00
N VAL A 121 4.33 -5.01 1.88
CA VAL A 121 3.03 -4.45 1.44
C VAL A 121 3.22 -3.15 0.65
N GLY A 122 4.04 -2.22 1.16
CA GLY A 122 4.28 -0.96 0.48
C GLY A 122 5.07 -1.12 -0.83
N THR A 123 6.04 -2.02 -0.87
CA THR A 123 6.82 -2.32 -2.10
C THR A 123 5.95 -2.98 -3.15
N ILE A 124 5.09 -3.93 -2.76
CA ILE A 124 4.17 -4.58 -3.69
C ILE A 124 3.17 -3.57 -4.26
N LEU A 125 2.61 -2.68 -3.42
CA LEU A 125 1.72 -1.63 -3.90
C LEU A 125 2.41 -0.69 -4.90
N ARG A 126 3.66 -0.30 -4.62
CA ARG A 126 4.48 0.48 -5.56
C ARG A 126 4.71 -0.25 -6.87
N THR A 127 4.98 -1.55 -6.82
CA THR A 127 5.21 -2.38 -8.00
C THR A 127 3.91 -2.56 -8.80
N ALA A 128 2.79 -2.78 -8.11
CA ALA A 128 1.46 -2.86 -8.71
C ALA A 128 1.13 -1.58 -9.51
N ASP A 129 1.35 -0.41 -8.91
CA ASP A 129 1.20 0.90 -9.56
C ASP A 129 2.13 1.04 -10.78
N ALA A 130 3.41 0.65 -10.65
CA ALA A 130 4.40 0.72 -11.73
C ALA A 130 4.03 -0.15 -12.96
N PHE A 131 3.43 -1.32 -12.71
CA PHE A 131 2.96 -2.24 -13.76
C PHE A 131 1.46 -2.12 -14.05
N ARG A 132 0.87 -0.95 -13.74
CA ARG A 132 -0.50 -0.58 -14.09
C ARG A 132 -1.54 -1.57 -13.61
N ALA A 133 -1.37 -2.13 -12.40
CA ALA A 133 -2.44 -2.86 -11.76
C ALA A 133 -3.57 -1.89 -11.37
N ASP A 134 -4.81 -2.30 -11.58
CA ASP A 134 -6.00 -1.48 -11.37
C ASP A 134 -6.41 -1.42 -9.89
N GLY A 135 -5.81 -2.26 -9.05
CA GLY A 135 -6.03 -2.23 -7.60
C GLY A 135 -5.40 -3.40 -6.86
N LEU A 136 -5.46 -3.33 -5.53
CA LEU A 136 -4.88 -4.29 -4.62
C LEU A 136 -5.85 -4.66 -3.51
N PHE A 137 -5.99 -5.95 -3.23
CA PHE A 137 -6.79 -6.49 -2.14
C PHE A 137 -5.90 -6.98 -1.01
N LEU A 138 -6.29 -6.68 0.23
CA LEU A 138 -5.67 -7.19 1.44
C LEU A 138 -6.64 -8.16 2.11
N VAL A 139 -6.28 -9.43 2.18
CA VAL A 139 -7.02 -10.47 2.89
C VAL A 139 -6.18 -11.02 4.05
N ASN A 140 -6.81 -11.63 5.04
CA ASN A 140 -6.14 -12.31 6.16
C ASN A 140 -5.08 -11.48 6.88
N ALA A 141 -5.47 -10.43 7.58
CA ALA A 141 -4.61 -9.69 8.52
C ALA A 141 -3.25 -9.23 7.97
N CYS A 142 -3.23 -8.66 6.78
CA CYS A 142 -2.04 -8.00 6.25
C CYS A 142 -1.59 -6.80 7.12
N ALA A 143 -0.34 -6.38 6.91
CA ALA A 143 0.15 -5.15 7.51
C ALA A 143 -0.75 -3.96 7.16
N ASP A 144 -0.83 -3.01 8.09
CA ASP A 144 -1.64 -1.82 7.90
C ASP A 144 -1.11 -0.96 6.75
N LEU A 145 -1.95 -0.72 5.74
CA LEU A 145 -1.65 0.14 4.59
C LEU A 145 -1.12 1.51 5.02
N TYR A 146 -1.72 2.08 6.07
CA TYR A 146 -1.40 3.42 6.55
C TYR A 146 -0.36 3.45 7.67
N ASN A 147 0.31 2.31 7.96
CA ASN A 147 1.51 2.31 8.78
C ASN A 147 2.59 3.19 8.13
N PRO A 148 3.28 4.05 8.88
CA PRO A 148 4.31 4.93 8.31
C PRO A 148 5.41 4.22 7.51
N LYS A 149 5.76 2.98 7.88
CA LYS A 149 6.73 2.15 7.13
C LYS A 149 6.14 1.73 5.79
N THR A 150 4.86 1.31 5.75
CA THR A 150 4.15 0.97 4.51
C THR A 150 4.04 2.20 3.61
N VAL A 151 3.46 3.29 4.11
CA VAL A 151 3.27 4.55 3.34
C VAL A 151 4.58 5.01 2.72
N ARG A 152 5.68 4.97 3.48
CA ARG A 152 6.99 5.33 2.96
C ARG A 152 7.45 4.41 1.82
N ALA A 153 7.23 3.10 1.93
CA ALA A 153 7.64 2.12 0.94
C ALA A 153 6.82 2.23 -0.37
N THR A 154 5.60 2.77 -0.31
CA THR A 154 4.74 2.94 -1.51
C THR A 154 5.28 3.99 -2.48
N MET A 155 6.13 4.92 -2.04
CA MET A 155 6.62 6.04 -2.86
C MET A 155 5.50 6.79 -3.60
N GLY A 156 4.36 7.01 -2.93
CA GLY A 156 3.19 7.72 -3.47
C GLY A 156 2.12 6.81 -4.10
N ALA A 157 2.38 5.55 -4.36
CA ALA A 157 1.39 4.63 -4.92
C ALA A 157 0.11 4.51 -4.07
N VAL A 158 0.19 4.77 -2.76
CA VAL A 158 -0.95 4.84 -1.86
C VAL A 158 -2.00 5.88 -2.28
N PHE A 159 -1.62 6.88 -3.06
CA PHE A 159 -2.52 7.91 -3.61
C PHE A 159 -3.02 7.58 -5.03
N ARG A 160 -2.43 6.60 -5.72
CA ARG A 160 -2.75 6.27 -7.12
C ARG A 160 -3.51 4.96 -7.25
N CYS A 161 -3.00 3.91 -6.63
CA CYS A 161 -3.57 2.57 -6.73
C CYS A 161 -4.64 2.34 -5.64
N PRO A 162 -5.87 1.98 -6.00
CA PRO A 162 -6.91 1.62 -5.02
C PRO A 162 -6.51 0.39 -4.21
N VAL A 163 -6.81 0.42 -2.90
CA VAL A 163 -6.56 -0.72 -1.99
C VAL A 163 -7.80 -1.00 -1.17
N TRP A 164 -8.24 -2.26 -1.16
CA TRP A 164 -9.40 -2.72 -0.40
C TRP A 164 -9.01 -3.79 0.61
N ASN A 165 -9.68 -3.78 1.76
CA ASN A 165 -9.65 -4.88 2.70
C ASN A 165 -10.97 -5.65 2.58
N CYS A 166 -10.90 -6.96 2.39
CA CYS A 166 -12.07 -7.81 2.32
C CYS A 166 -11.76 -9.20 2.88
N ASP A 167 -12.78 -10.00 3.06
CA ASP A 167 -12.62 -11.43 3.28
C ASP A 167 -12.51 -12.21 1.95
N ILE A 168 -12.19 -13.49 2.03
CA ILE A 168 -11.99 -14.32 0.84
C ILE A 168 -13.29 -14.60 0.09
N PRO A 169 -14.46 -14.85 0.76
CA PRO A 169 -15.74 -14.97 0.10
C PRO A 169 -16.13 -13.76 -0.74
N ASP A 170 -16.02 -12.56 -0.17
CA ASP A 170 -16.31 -11.30 -0.87
C ASP A 170 -15.37 -11.08 -2.06
N LEU A 171 -14.07 -11.35 -1.87
CA LEU A 171 -13.09 -11.30 -2.96
C LEU A 171 -13.48 -12.25 -4.10
N ARG A 172 -13.78 -13.53 -3.79
CA ARG A 172 -14.14 -14.51 -4.81
C ARG A 172 -15.42 -14.13 -5.54
N HIS A 173 -16.43 -13.66 -4.80
CA HIS A 173 -17.66 -13.18 -5.43
C HIS A 173 -17.39 -12.05 -6.42
N LEU A 174 -16.61 -11.04 -6.02
CA LEU A 174 -16.27 -9.88 -6.83
C LEU A 174 -15.45 -10.26 -8.08
N LEU A 175 -14.44 -11.13 -7.94
CA LEU A 175 -13.64 -11.61 -9.06
C LEU A 175 -14.48 -12.40 -10.06
N THR A 176 -15.37 -13.28 -9.57
CA THR A 176 -16.27 -14.07 -10.41
C THR A 176 -17.26 -13.17 -11.16
N ALA A 177 -17.89 -12.22 -10.49
CA ALA A 177 -18.80 -11.25 -11.10
C ALA A 177 -18.12 -10.38 -12.17
N SER A 178 -16.80 -10.20 -12.04
CA SER A 178 -15.98 -9.41 -12.96
C SER A 178 -15.31 -10.23 -14.06
N GLY A 179 -15.45 -11.56 -14.07
CA GLY A 179 -14.82 -12.46 -15.04
C GLY A 179 -13.28 -12.45 -14.93
N LEU A 180 -12.73 -12.35 -13.73
CA LEU A 180 -11.29 -12.29 -13.46
C LEU A 180 -10.85 -13.62 -12.82
N PRO A 181 -10.04 -14.44 -13.50
CA PRO A 181 -9.42 -15.61 -12.87
C PRO A 181 -8.44 -15.16 -11.77
N LEU A 182 -8.32 -15.99 -10.72
CA LEU A 182 -7.39 -15.79 -9.60
C LEU A 182 -6.23 -16.77 -9.73
N TYR A 183 -5.03 -16.24 -9.92
CA TYR A 183 -3.79 -17.00 -10.00
C TYR A 183 -3.00 -16.89 -8.70
N GLY A 184 -2.75 -18.02 -8.04
CA GLY A 184 -2.02 -18.06 -6.77
C GLY A 184 -0.52 -18.34 -6.96
N ALA A 185 0.35 -17.53 -6.41
CA ALA A 185 1.79 -17.81 -6.34
C ALA A 185 2.04 -18.90 -5.28
N ALA A 186 1.95 -20.17 -5.67
CA ALA A 186 2.08 -21.31 -4.76
C ALA A 186 2.37 -22.61 -5.52
N LEU A 187 2.79 -23.63 -4.77
CA LEU A 187 3.03 -24.97 -5.29
C LEU A 187 1.88 -25.90 -4.91
N ARG A 188 1.19 -26.45 -5.92
CA ARG A 188 0.21 -27.54 -5.83
C ARG A 188 0.57 -28.60 -6.85
N ALA A 189 -0.12 -29.73 -6.85
CA ALA A 189 0.10 -30.80 -7.82
C ALA A 189 -0.17 -30.38 -9.28
N ASP A 190 -1.06 -29.39 -9.47
CA ASP A 190 -1.49 -28.85 -10.76
C ASP A 190 -0.86 -27.49 -11.08
N THR A 191 0.18 -27.08 -10.34
CA THR A 191 0.86 -25.80 -10.55
C THR A 191 1.59 -25.76 -11.90
N VAL A 192 1.41 -24.65 -12.60
CA VAL A 192 2.04 -24.43 -13.92
C VAL A 192 3.16 -23.38 -13.86
N ASP A 193 4.00 -23.35 -14.87
CA ASP A 193 4.98 -22.29 -15.04
C ASP A 193 4.27 -20.94 -15.23
N ALA A 194 4.64 -19.94 -14.46
CA ALA A 194 4.03 -18.60 -14.50
C ALA A 194 4.00 -18.00 -15.91
N ARG A 195 5.00 -18.32 -16.75
CA ARG A 195 5.11 -17.84 -18.14
C ARG A 195 4.06 -18.40 -19.09
N THR A 196 3.32 -19.43 -18.69
CA THR A 196 2.29 -20.09 -19.52
C THR A 196 0.88 -19.60 -19.28
N LEU A 197 0.67 -18.75 -18.26
CA LEU A 197 -0.64 -18.22 -17.92
C LEU A 197 -1.07 -17.08 -18.86
N ASP A 198 -2.38 -16.94 -19.03
CA ASP A 198 -2.98 -15.80 -19.70
C ASP A 198 -3.20 -14.65 -18.69
N TYR A 199 -2.38 -13.61 -18.79
CA TYR A 199 -2.46 -12.43 -17.97
C TYR A 199 -3.26 -11.27 -18.61
N SER A 200 -3.98 -11.51 -19.67
CA SER A 200 -4.79 -10.46 -20.35
C SER A 200 -5.81 -9.81 -19.40
N ARG A 201 -6.42 -10.63 -18.52
CA ARG A 201 -7.25 -10.18 -17.39
C ARG A 201 -7.12 -11.18 -16.25
N CYS A 202 -6.63 -10.75 -15.08
CA CYS A 202 -6.45 -11.65 -13.93
C CYS A 202 -6.29 -10.90 -12.60
N ALA A 203 -6.42 -11.65 -11.51
CA ALA A 203 -5.92 -11.29 -10.19
C ALA A 203 -4.76 -12.23 -9.82
N ILE A 204 -3.69 -11.68 -9.23
CA ILE A 204 -2.49 -12.41 -8.83
C ILE A 204 -2.40 -12.39 -7.31
N ALA A 205 -2.44 -13.57 -6.68
CA ALA A 205 -2.37 -13.72 -5.24
C ALA A 205 -0.94 -14.03 -4.77
N ILE A 206 -0.47 -13.26 -3.80
CA ILE A 206 0.83 -13.38 -3.15
C ILE A 206 0.61 -13.66 -1.67
N GLY A 207 1.19 -14.74 -1.17
CA GLY A 207 1.09 -15.15 0.22
C GLY A 207 2.14 -14.51 1.14
N SER A 208 2.02 -14.82 2.44
CA SER A 208 2.98 -14.40 3.46
C SER A 208 4.33 -15.14 3.31
N GLU A 209 5.39 -14.50 3.78
CA GLU A 209 6.79 -14.97 3.63
C GLU A 209 7.06 -16.35 4.26
N GLY A 210 6.35 -16.69 5.36
CA GLY A 210 6.61 -17.93 6.08
C GLY A 210 5.63 -19.06 5.79
N LYS A 211 4.40 -18.72 5.32
CA LYS A 211 3.31 -19.69 5.16
C LYS A 211 2.78 -19.79 3.73
N GLY A 212 3.19 -18.88 2.85
CA GLY A 212 2.62 -18.78 1.52
C GLY A 212 1.15 -18.33 1.55
N LEU A 213 0.37 -18.80 0.59
CA LEU A 213 -1.09 -18.59 0.55
C LEU A 213 -1.80 -19.46 1.59
N SER A 214 -2.86 -18.95 2.19
CA SER A 214 -3.74 -19.70 3.08
C SER A 214 -4.49 -20.81 2.30
N GLN A 215 -4.82 -21.88 3.00
CA GLN A 215 -5.59 -22.99 2.39
C GLN A 215 -6.95 -22.50 1.86
N GLU A 216 -7.55 -21.54 2.55
CA GLU A 216 -8.82 -20.93 2.15
C GLU A 216 -8.69 -20.19 0.81
N LEU A 217 -7.64 -19.36 0.65
CA LEU A 217 -7.42 -18.65 -0.62
C LEU A 217 -6.97 -19.62 -1.74
N LEU A 218 -6.13 -20.62 -1.42
CA LEU A 218 -5.72 -21.64 -2.36
C LEU A 218 -6.91 -22.43 -2.93
N ALA A 219 -7.92 -22.73 -2.11
CA ALA A 219 -9.11 -23.46 -2.52
C ALA A 219 -9.97 -22.69 -3.55
N VAL A 220 -9.86 -21.38 -3.59
CA VAL A 220 -10.62 -20.53 -4.53
C VAL A 220 -9.76 -20.00 -5.69
N CYS A 221 -8.47 -20.32 -5.75
CA CYS A 221 -7.63 -20.03 -6.92
C CYS A 221 -8.05 -20.89 -8.12
N ASP A 222 -8.22 -20.25 -9.26
CA ASP A 222 -8.53 -20.96 -10.53
C ASP A 222 -7.30 -21.73 -11.02
N GLN A 223 -6.10 -21.22 -10.82
CA GLN A 223 -4.82 -21.86 -11.11
C GLN A 223 -3.75 -21.42 -10.12
N THR A 224 -2.73 -22.25 -9.89
CA THR A 224 -1.50 -21.84 -9.21
C THR A 224 -0.34 -21.78 -10.17
N ALA A 225 0.57 -20.83 -9.91
CA ALA A 225 1.74 -20.55 -10.72
C ALA A 225 3.02 -20.63 -9.90
N LEU A 226 4.06 -21.20 -10.48
CA LEU A 226 5.41 -21.13 -9.96
C LEU A 226 6.27 -20.21 -10.83
N ILE A 227 7.17 -19.48 -10.19
CA ILE A 227 8.28 -18.79 -10.84
C ILE A 227 9.41 -19.82 -10.96
N PRO A 228 9.85 -20.20 -12.16
CA PRO A 228 10.97 -21.14 -12.31
C PRO A 228 12.25 -20.56 -11.68
N MET A 229 12.84 -21.31 -10.78
CA MET A 229 14.05 -20.94 -10.06
C MET A 229 15.01 -22.13 -10.03
N SER A 230 16.25 -21.90 -9.59
CA SER A 230 17.21 -22.98 -9.35
C SER A 230 16.79 -23.82 -8.15
N ASP A 231 17.18 -25.08 -8.15
CA ASP A 231 16.89 -26.06 -7.07
C ASP A 231 17.51 -25.67 -5.71
N HIS A 232 18.38 -24.68 -5.68
CA HIS A 232 18.99 -24.13 -4.46
C HIS A 232 18.16 -23.07 -3.77
N CYS A 233 17.07 -22.60 -4.38
CA CYS A 233 16.23 -21.53 -3.87
C CYS A 233 14.79 -22.02 -3.68
N GLU A 234 14.34 -22.12 -2.44
CA GLU A 234 12.98 -22.61 -2.12
C GLU A 234 11.89 -21.56 -2.35
N SER A 235 12.22 -20.29 -2.19
CA SER A 235 11.24 -19.20 -2.30
C SER A 235 11.91 -17.85 -2.54
N LEU A 236 11.13 -16.88 -3.04
CA LEU A 236 11.48 -15.47 -3.11
C LEU A 236 10.79 -14.70 -1.98
N ASN A 237 11.37 -13.57 -1.62
CA ASN A 237 10.68 -12.56 -0.83
C ASN A 237 9.35 -12.19 -1.52
N ALA A 238 8.27 -11.97 -0.75
CA ALA A 238 6.93 -11.71 -1.29
C ALA A 238 6.89 -10.54 -2.29
N ALA A 239 7.62 -9.45 -2.03
CA ALA A 239 7.68 -8.33 -2.94
C ALA A 239 8.48 -8.65 -4.23
N MET A 240 9.50 -9.50 -4.14
CA MET A 240 10.24 -9.97 -5.32
C MET A 240 9.37 -10.89 -6.18
N ALA A 241 8.66 -11.84 -5.58
CA ALA A 241 7.73 -12.71 -6.29
C ALA A 241 6.63 -11.90 -6.99
N ALA A 242 6.01 -10.96 -6.28
CA ALA A 242 5.04 -10.03 -6.86
C ALA A 242 5.61 -9.25 -8.04
N THR A 243 6.85 -8.78 -7.94
CA THR A 243 7.50 -8.01 -9.02
C THR A 243 7.69 -8.86 -10.27
N VAL A 244 8.16 -10.10 -10.13
CA VAL A 244 8.37 -11.01 -11.27
C VAL A 244 7.04 -11.34 -11.96
N LEU A 245 6.01 -11.67 -11.18
CA LEU A 245 4.69 -12.01 -11.75
C LEU A 245 4.01 -10.80 -12.40
N LEU A 246 4.12 -9.61 -11.81
CA LEU A 246 3.58 -8.38 -12.39
C LEU A 246 4.33 -7.95 -13.65
N TRP A 247 5.66 -8.14 -13.68
CA TRP A 247 6.46 -7.92 -14.88
C TRP A 247 6.01 -8.85 -16.01
N GLU A 248 5.87 -10.16 -15.73
CA GLU A 248 5.40 -11.12 -16.72
C GLU A 248 3.98 -10.77 -17.21
N ALA A 249 3.09 -10.39 -16.28
CA ALA A 249 1.73 -9.98 -16.61
C ALA A 249 1.66 -8.70 -17.47
N ALA A 250 2.64 -7.80 -17.35
CA ALA A 250 2.69 -6.55 -18.08
C ALA A 250 3.50 -6.63 -19.40
N ARG A 251 4.11 -7.78 -19.69
CA ARG A 251 5.06 -7.93 -20.81
C ARG A 251 4.49 -7.60 -22.18
N ASN A 252 3.19 -7.76 -22.36
CA ASN A 252 2.49 -7.56 -23.63
C ASN A 252 1.54 -6.35 -23.63
N ASP A 253 1.68 -5.43 -22.65
CA ASP A 253 0.88 -4.19 -22.57
C ASP A 253 1.35 -3.13 -23.58
#